data_68ce07b3605e527ede1e7aae698e219d
#
_entry.id   68ce07b3605e527ede1e7aae698e219d
#
_cell.length_a   1.000
_cell.length_b   1.000
_cell.length_c   1.000
_cell.angle_alpha   90.00
_cell.angle_beta   90.00
_cell.angle_gamma   90.00
#
_symmetry.space_group_name_H-M   'P 1'
#
loop_
_entity.id
_entity.type
_entity.pdbx_description
1 polymer ?
#
loop_
_entity_poly.entity_id
_entity_poly.type
_entity_poly.pdbx_seq_one_letter_code
_entity_poly.pdbx_strand_id
1 'polypeptide(L)'
;MTDTPYTPPKVWTWEGDLGGRFGGINRPTAGAREDRALPVGEHPFQLYSLGTPNGQKVTIMFEELLAAGHADAEYDAWLIDIMESQQFWSGFVEINPNSKIPALVDRSGAEPFRVFESGAILLHLAEKFDFLLPRSPARRAETLSWLMWQMGSAPLLGGGFGHFYAYAPIKIEYAINRFALEAKRLFDVANQQLARTRFLAGDDYTIADIAAWPWLGMLYRGDAYDNGAEFLSLHEYEHVGRWVKEIGQRPGVIRGRLVNSAKGITERHSAADFVALDPELLKGA
;
A
#
# COMPACT_ATOMS: atom_id res chain seq x y z
N MET A 1 8.24 27.48 23.37
CA MET A 1 7.68 27.68 22.01
C MET A 1 7.13 29.09 22.00
N THR A 2 7.52 29.89 21.03
CA THR A 2 7.04 31.25 20.91
C THR A 2 5.57 31.24 20.49
N ASP A 3 4.69 31.92 21.25
CA ASP A 3 3.25 32.08 20.97
C ASP A 3 2.92 32.88 19.70
N THR A 4 3.89 33.08 18.82
CA THR A 4 3.68 33.87 17.60
C THR A 4 3.08 32.95 16.54
N PRO A 5 1.89 33.26 16.00
CA PRO A 5 1.29 32.50 14.91
C PRO A 5 2.22 32.40 13.70
N TYR A 6 2.36 31.23 13.12
CA TYR A 6 3.13 31.05 11.89
C TYR A 6 2.51 31.86 10.74
N THR A 7 3.31 32.73 10.13
CA THR A 7 2.95 33.47 8.91
C THR A 7 3.68 32.84 7.73
N PRO A 8 2.96 32.27 6.75
CA PRO A 8 3.60 31.68 5.57
C PRO A 8 4.41 32.76 4.80
N PRO A 9 5.61 32.39 4.31
CA PRO A 9 6.38 33.31 3.45
C PRO A 9 5.67 33.46 2.09
N LYS A 10 5.97 34.57 1.38
CA LYS A 10 5.43 34.78 0.02
C LYS A 10 5.86 33.70 -0.96
N VAL A 11 7.06 33.17 -0.80
CA VAL A 11 7.62 32.05 -1.58
C VAL A 11 8.23 31.08 -0.59
N TRP A 12 7.78 29.82 -0.64
CA TRP A 12 8.34 28.77 0.18
C TRP A 12 9.67 28.29 -0.41
N THR A 13 10.68 28.15 0.45
CA THR A 13 11.97 27.55 0.13
C THR A 13 12.24 26.37 1.05
N TRP A 14 12.88 25.33 0.51
CA TRP A 14 13.26 24.16 1.31
C TRP A 14 14.61 24.44 2.00
N GLU A 15 14.60 24.42 3.32
CA GLU A 15 15.79 24.70 4.13
C GLU A 15 16.40 23.45 4.77
N GLY A 16 15.95 22.24 4.39
CA GLY A 16 16.45 20.98 4.88
C GLY A 16 15.37 20.07 5.49
N ASP A 17 15.81 19.14 6.35
CA ASP A 17 14.94 18.15 6.98
C ASP A 17 13.90 18.84 7.89
N LEU A 18 12.64 18.44 7.71
CA LEU A 18 11.52 18.89 8.55
C LEU A 18 11.48 18.21 9.93
N GLY A 19 12.41 17.28 10.19
CA GLY A 19 12.46 16.47 11.41
C GLY A 19 11.45 15.31 11.42
N GLY A 20 11.49 14.56 12.51
CA GLY A 20 10.67 13.37 12.70
C GLY A 20 11.19 12.14 11.95
N ARG A 21 10.53 10.99 12.19
CA ARG A 21 10.96 9.67 11.72
C ARG A 21 11.15 9.59 10.20
N PHE A 22 10.37 10.34 9.44
CA PHE A 22 10.36 10.28 7.97
C PHE A 22 10.76 11.61 7.31
N GLY A 23 11.41 12.52 8.05
CA GLY A 23 11.79 13.85 7.53
C GLY A 23 12.71 13.79 6.30
N GLY A 24 13.62 12.82 6.27
CA GLY A 24 14.62 12.67 5.20
C GLY A 24 14.17 11.93 3.94
N ILE A 25 12.99 11.27 3.94
CA ILE A 25 12.54 10.41 2.82
C ILE A 25 11.99 11.16 1.60
N ASN A 26 11.80 12.48 1.70
CA ASN A 26 11.29 13.31 0.62
C ASN A 26 12.17 14.54 0.39
N ARG A 27 12.14 15.06 -0.82
CA ARG A 27 12.75 16.35 -1.21
C ARG A 27 11.86 17.00 -2.25
N PRO A 28 11.95 18.35 -2.42
CA PRO A 28 11.15 19.06 -3.42
C PRO A 28 11.62 18.82 -4.86
N THR A 29 12.70 18.06 -5.06
CA THR A 29 13.26 17.72 -6.38
C THR A 29 13.21 16.22 -6.63
N ALA A 30 12.81 15.82 -7.84
CA ALA A 30 12.89 14.45 -8.31
C ALA A 30 14.31 14.07 -8.74
N GLY A 31 14.51 12.78 -9.07
CA GLY A 31 15.75 12.26 -9.64
C GLY A 31 16.58 11.43 -8.66
N ALA A 32 17.56 10.72 -9.23
CA ALA A 32 18.45 9.85 -8.47
C ALA A 32 19.41 10.63 -7.57
N ARG A 33 19.81 9.98 -6.47
CA ARG A 33 20.81 10.54 -5.51
C ARG A 33 22.06 9.67 -5.43
N GLU A 34 21.98 8.44 -5.89
CA GLU A 34 23.05 7.47 -5.92
C GLU A 34 22.97 6.68 -7.22
N ASP A 35 24.10 6.48 -7.88
CA ASP A 35 24.17 5.63 -9.08
C ASP A 35 24.30 4.17 -8.64
N ARG A 36 23.19 3.46 -8.67
CA ARG A 36 23.09 2.07 -8.24
C ARG A 36 22.01 1.32 -9.00
N ALA A 37 22.40 0.19 -9.61
CA ALA A 37 21.49 -0.71 -10.29
C ALA A 37 20.61 -1.48 -9.29
N LEU A 38 19.45 -1.92 -9.72
CA LEU A 38 18.59 -2.83 -8.99
C LEU A 38 19.00 -4.28 -9.22
N PRO A 39 18.83 -5.17 -8.22
CA PRO A 39 18.97 -6.61 -8.42
C PRO A 39 17.89 -7.12 -9.37
N VAL A 40 18.19 -8.21 -10.08
CA VAL A 40 17.25 -8.87 -11.00
C VAL A 40 17.34 -10.38 -10.77
N GLY A 41 16.19 -11.02 -10.54
CA GLY A 41 16.09 -12.46 -10.33
C GLY A 41 15.68 -13.23 -11.59
N GLU A 42 15.20 -14.44 -11.38
CA GLU A 42 14.91 -15.39 -12.47
C GLU A 42 13.47 -15.28 -12.99
N HIS A 43 12.53 -14.78 -12.14
CA HIS A 43 11.13 -14.74 -12.51
C HIS A 43 10.79 -13.57 -13.47
N PRO A 44 9.70 -13.70 -14.23
CA PRO A 44 9.32 -12.67 -15.20
C PRO A 44 8.87 -11.36 -14.54
N PHE A 45 8.36 -11.41 -13.31
CA PHE A 45 7.93 -10.22 -12.59
C PHE A 45 8.95 -9.86 -11.53
N GLN A 46 9.52 -8.65 -11.66
CA GLN A 46 10.50 -8.11 -10.72
C GLN A 46 9.82 -6.99 -9.92
N LEU A 47 9.41 -7.28 -8.70
CA LEU A 47 8.77 -6.34 -7.79
C LEU A 47 9.81 -5.72 -6.86
N TYR A 48 9.84 -4.40 -6.77
CA TYR A 48 10.68 -3.64 -5.85
C TYR A 48 9.78 -2.92 -4.85
N SER A 49 9.80 -3.35 -3.59
CA SER A 49 8.75 -3.01 -2.64
C SER A 49 9.25 -2.96 -1.19
N LEU A 50 8.35 -2.62 -0.29
CA LEU A 50 8.46 -2.68 1.16
C LEU A 50 7.08 -3.06 1.72
N GLY A 51 7.02 -3.78 2.83
CA GLY A 51 5.79 -4.26 3.48
C GLY A 51 4.89 -3.15 4.08
N THR A 52 4.81 -2.01 3.40
CA THR A 52 3.86 -0.93 3.67
C THR A 52 2.49 -1.29 3.08
N PRO A 53 1.41 -0.59 3.44
CA PRO A 53 0.10 -0.85 2.85
C PRO A 53 0.08 -0.81 1.32
N ASN A 54 0.87 0.07 0.68
CA ASN A 54 0.94 0.11 -0.78
C ASN A 54 1.72 -1.07 -1.37
N GLY A 55 2.80 -1.50 -0.73
CA GLY A 55 3.54 -2.70 -1.14
C GLY A 55 2.70 -3.96 -1.00
N GLN A 56 1.99 -4.10 0.12
CA GLN A 56 1.12 -5.24 0.38
C GLN A 56 0.03 -5.43 -0.67
N LYS A 57 -0.48 -4.37 -1.31
CA LYS A 57 -1.44 -4.51 -2.42
C LYS A 57 -0.90 -5.43 -3.51
N VAL A 58 0.34 -5.20 -3.92
CA VAL A 58 0.96 -5.92 -5.04
C VAL A 58 1.35 -7.34 -4.65
N THR A 59 1.93 -7.52 -3.47
CA THR A 59 2.29 -8.86 -2.97
C THR A 59 1.05 -9.72 -2.71
N ILE A 60 -0.04 -9.14 -2.20
CA ILE A 60 -1.34 -9.83 -2.07
C ILE A 60 -1.86 -10.23 -3.46
N MET A 61 -1.82 -9.36 -4.46
CA MET A 61 -2.28 -9.69 -5.80
C MET A 61 -1.52 -10.88 -6.40
N PHE A 62 -0.20 -10.90 -6.29
CA PHE A 62 0.60 -12.03 -6.75
C PHE A 62 0.27 -13.33 -6.00
N GLU A 63 0.18 -13.27 -4.68
CA GLU A 63 -0.14 -14.46 -3.87
C GLU A 63 -1.60 -14.94 -4.08
N GLU A 64 -2.55 -14.07 -4.41
CA GLU A 64 -3.90 -14.44 -4.83
C GLU A 64 -3.89 -15.13 -6.20
N LEU A 65 -3.10 -14.63 -7.16
CA LEU A 65 -2.91 -15.27 -8.46
C LEU A 65 -2.33 -16.69 -8.32
N LEU A 66 -1.25 -16.82 -7.54
CA LEU A 66 -0.62 -18.13 -7.28
C LEU A 66 -1.57 -19.08 -6.53
N ALA A 67 -2.34 -18.59 -5.56
CA ALA A 67 -3.35 -19.39 -4.86
C ALA A 67 -4.49 -19.83 -5.78
N ALA A 68 -4.80 -19.06 -6.83
CA ALA A 68 -5.78 -19.41 -7.85
C ALA A 68 -5.22 -20.37 -8.94
N GLY A 69 -3.93 -20.70 -8.90
CA GLY A 69 -3.29 -21.64 -9.83
C GLY A 69 -2.58 -21.00 -11.03
N HIS A 70 -2.42 -19.68 -11.05
CA HIS A 70 -1.64 -18.98 -12.08
C HIS A 70 -0.13 -19.13 -11.81
N ALA A 71 0.45 -20.29 -12.13
CA ALA A 71 1.87 -20.57 -11.90
C ALA A 71 2.81 -19.62 -12.68
N ASP A 72 2.35 -19.04 -13.76
CA ASP A 72 3.05 -18.05 -14.56
C ASP A 72 3.08 -16.64 -13.93
N ALA A 73 2.41 -16.46 -12.77
CA ALA A 73 2.49 -15.27 -11.94
C ALA A 73 3.64 -15.30 -10.91
N GLU A 74 4.57 -16.26 -10.97
CA GLU A 74 5.75 -16.29 -10.10
C GLU A 74 6.58 -15.01 -10.24
N TYR A 75 7.09 -14.52 -9.12
CA TYR A 75 7.72 -13.20 -9.02
C TYR A 75 8.89 -13.18 -8.03
N ASP A 76 9.82 -12.28 -8.27
CA ASP A 76 10.84 -11.87 -7.31
C ASP A 76 10.40 -10.57 -6.63
N ALA A 77 10.41 -10.54 -5.30
CA ALA A 77 10.12 -9.35 -4.51
C ALA A 77 11.37 -8.89 -3.75
N TRP A 78 11.98 -7.83 -4.25
CA TRP A 78 13.17 -7.20 -3.70
C TRP A 78 12.78 -6.14 -2.67
N LEU A 79 13.47 -6.14 -1.54
CA LEU A 79 13.28 -5.12 -0.52
C LEU A 79 13.91 -3.79 -0.97
N ILE A 80 13.16 -2.71 -0.86
CA ILE A 80 13.63 -1.33 -0.98
C ILE A 80 13.49 -0.65 0.37
N ASP A 81 14.61 -0.50 1.07
CA ASP A 81 14.63 0.20 2.36
C ASP A 81 14.57 1.71 2.16
N ILE A 82 13.40 2.27 2.42
CA ILE A 82 13.17 3.72 2.28
C ILE A 82 13.88 4.54 3.37
N MET A 83 14.24 3.93 4.49
CA MET A 83 15.01 4.61 5.55
C MET A 83 16.46 4.80 5.14
N GLU A 84 16.99 3.87 4.32
CA GLU A 84 18.32 3.95 3.69
C GLU A 84 18.28 4.69 2.34
N SER A 85 17.15 5.35 2.03
CA SER A 85 17.00 6.14 0.80
C SER A 85 17.15 5.36 -0.52
N GLN A 86 16.97 4.04 -0.51
CA GLN A 86 17.15 3.17 -1.69
C GLN A 86 16.16 3.49 -2.83
N GLN A 87 15.01 4.09 -2.54
CA GLN A 87 14.07 4.58 -3.54
C GLN A 87 14.63 5.71 -4.43
N PHE A 88 15.81 6.25 -4.08
CA PHE A 88 16.53 7.25 -4.86
C PHE A 88 17.78 6.71 -5.58
N TRP A 89 17.97 5.39 -5.64
CA TRP A 89 18.94 4.78 -6.52
C TRP A 89 18.57 5.00 -7.98
N SER A 90 19.58 5.20 -8.85
CA SER A 90 19.35 5.44 -10.29
C SER A 90 18.44 4.38 -10.93
N GLY A 91 18.71 3.10 -10.65
CA GLY A 91 17.89 2.01 -11.16
C GLY A 91 16.44 2.02 -10.67
N PHE A 92 16.18 2.47 -9.42
CA PHE A 92 14.80 2.60 -8.95
C PHE A 92 14.09 3.81 -9.57
N VAL A 93 14.77 4.94 -9.68
CA VAL A 93 14.23 6.15 -10.33
C VAL A 93 13.91 5.91 -11.80
N GLU A 94 14.70 5.08 -12.50
CA GLU A 94 14.43 4.68 -13.87
C GLU A 94 13.09 3.96 -14.01
N ILE A 95 12.76 3.07 -13.10
CA ILE A 95 11.49 2.33 -13.13
C ILE A 95 10.34 3.09 -12.48
N ASN A 96 10.62 3.99 -11.52
CA ASN A 96 9.61 4.87 -10.92
C ASN A 96 10.15 6.29 -10.70
N PRO A 97 9.85 7.24 -11.58
CA PRO A 97 10.34 8.62 -11.47
C PRO A 97 9.78 9.36 -10.23
N ASN A 98 8.72 8.86 -9.59
CA ASN A 98 8.16 9.39 -8.35
C ASN A 98 8.95 8.94 -7.11
N SER A 99 9.90 7.98 -7.24
CA SER A 99 10.71 7.46 -6.14
C SER A 99 9.87 6.95 -4.96
N LYS A 100 8.80 6.21 -5.24
CA LYS A 100 7.90 5.60 -4.26
C LYS A 100 7.72 4.10 -4.54
N ILE A 101 7.80 3.30 -3.50
CA ILE A 101 7.43 1.86 -3.57
C ILE A 101 5.89 1.72 -3.59
N PRO A 102 5.38 0.66 -4.21
CA PRO A 102 6.04 -0.34 -5.03
C PRO A 102 6.27 0.10 -6.49
N ALA A 103 7.21 -0.58 -7.15
CA ALA A 103 7.40 -0.51 -8.60
C ALA A 103 7.60 -1.93 -9.15
N LEU A 104 7.12 -2.20 -10.36
CA LEU A 104 7.18 -3.50 -11.02
C LEU A 104 7.90 -3.37 -12.37
N VAL A 105 8.74 -4.35 -12.72
CA VAL A 105 9.19 -4.58 -14.10
C VAL A 105 8.61 -5.90 -14.57
N ASP A 106 7.76 -5.86 -15.59
CA ASP A 106 7.22 -7.04 -16.28
C ASP A 106 8.15 -7.43 -17.44
N ARG A 107 8.74 -8.61 -17.34
CA ARG A 107 9.68 -9.21 -18.30
C ARG A 107 9.07 -10.43 -19.00
N SER A 108 7.78 -10.66 -18.85
CA SER A 108 7.09 -11.84 -19.41
C SER A 108 6.81 -11.73 -20.91
N GLY A 109 6.98 -10.54 -21.49
CA GLY A 109 6.84 -10.29 -22.92
C GLY A 109 8.19 -10.26 -23.66
N ALA A 110 8.16 -9.90 -24.94
CA ALA A 110 9.38 -9.77 -25.76
C ALA A 110 10.28 -8.63 -25.29
N GLU A 111 9.70 -7.55 -24.80
CA GLU A 111 10.41 -6.38 -24.28
C GLU A 111 9.98 -6.13 -22.83
N PRO A 112 10.92 -5.99 -21.89
CA PRO A 112 10.59 -5.59 -20.53
C PRO A 112 10.02 -4.18 -20.47
N PHE A 113 9.05 -3.96 -19.59
CA PHE A 113 8.54 -2.62 -19.32
C PHE A 113 8.20 -2.43 -17.84
N ARG A 114 8.24 -1.18 -17.41
CA ARG A 114 7.95 -0.78 -16.05
C ARG A 114 6.48 -0.48 -15.84
N VAL A 115 5.98 -0.80 -14.64
CA VAL A 115 4.68 -0.33 -14.14
C VAL A 115 4.89 0.24 -12.75
N PHE A 116 4.52 1.49 -12.52
CA PHE A 116 4.54 2.11 -11.20
C PHE A 116 3.16 2.64 -10.85
N GLU A 117 2.94 3.06 -9.59
CA GLU A 117 1.67 3.22 -8.91
C GLU A 117 0.99 1.89 -8.57
N SER A 118 0.76 1.64 -7.28
CA SER A 118 0.21 0.36 -6.82
C SER A 118 -1.14 0.01 -7.46
N GLY A 119 -1.99 0.99 -7.72
CA GLY A 119 -3.25 0.78 -8.42
C GLY A 119 -3.08 0.41 -9.89
N ALA A 120 -2.10 1.01 -10.59
CA ALA A 120 -1.78 0.66 -11.96
C ALA A 120 -1.18 -0.76 -12.07
N ILE A 121 -0.35 -1.16 -11.10
CA ILE A 121 0.18 -2.52 -11.02
C ILE A 121 -0.95 -3.53 -10.81
N LEU A 122 -1.89 -3.26 -9.90
CA LEU A 122 -3.07 -4.11 -9.70
C LEU A 122 -3.90 -4.26 -10.98
N LEU A 123 -4.16 -3.15 -11.67
CA LEU A 123 -4.93 -3.17 -12.92
C LEU A 123 -4.20 -3.96 -14.01
N HIS A 124 -2.89 -3.72 -14.19
CA HIS A 124 -2.06 -4.45 -15.15
C HIS A 124 -2.11 -5.96 -14.92
N LEU A 125 -1.89 -6.41 -13.69
CA LEU A 125 -1.93 -7.84 -13.35
C LEU A 125 -3.33 -8.43 -13.52
N ALA A 126 -4.38 -7.69 -13.13
CA ALA A 126 -5.75 -8.15 -13.28
C ALA A 126 -6.16 -8.34 -14.75
N GLU A 127 -5.73 -7.44 -15.63
CA GLU A 127 -5.97 -7.54 -17.08
C GLU A 127 -5.13 -8.65 -17.72
N LYS A 128 -3.87 -8.76 -17.34
CA LYS A 128 -2.94 -9.77 -17.87
C LYS A 128 -3.41 -11.20 -17.58
N PHE A 129 -3.89 -11.44 -16.37
CA PHE A 129 -4.33 -12.78 -15.92
C PHE A 129 -5.85 -12.96 -15.98
N ASP A 130 -6.61 -11.95 -16.44
CA ASP A 130 -8.07 -11.96 -16.45
C ASP A 130 -8.66 -12.34 -15.08
N PHE A 131 -8.14 -11.72 -14.01
CA PHE A 131 -8.36 -12.12 -12.64
C PHE A 131 -8.78 -10.95 -11.75
N LEU A 132 -9.82 -11.12 -10.93
CA LEU A 132 -10.34 -10.15 -9.95
C LEU A 132 -10.73 -8.79 -10.54
N LEU A 133 -11.03 -8.73 -11.84
CA LEU A 133 -11.55 -7.56 -12.53
C LEU A 133 -12.72 -7.98 -13.43
N PRO A 134 -13.97 -7.59 -13.14
CA PRO A 134 -15.12 -7.97 -13.94
C PRO A 134 -15.03 -7.52 -15.39
N ARG A 135 -15.48 -8.36 -16.32
CA ARG A 135 -15.50 -8.05 -17.76
C ARG A 135 -16.67 -7.17 -18.17
N SER A 136 -17.81 -7.25 -17.46
CA SER A 136 -18.98 -6.44 -17.82
C SER A 136 -18.69 -4.96 -17.59
N PRO A 137 -19.07 -4.05 -18.51
CA PRO A 137 -18.70 -2.63 -18.43
C PRO A 137 -19.13 -1.96 -17.12
N ALA A 138 -20.35 -2.21 -16.66
CA ALA A 138 -20.87 -1.60 -15.43
C ALA A 138 -20.11 -2.05 -14.19
N ARG A 139 -19.90 -3.38 -14.03
CA ARG A 139 -19.15 -3.91 -12.88
C ARG A 139 -17.67 -3.56 -12.90
N ARG A 140 -17.09 -3.50 -14.11
CA ARG A 140 -15.72 -3.02 -14.28
C ARG A 140 -15.59 -1.56 -13.87
N ALA A 141 -16.52 -0.70 -14.30
CA ALA A 141 -16.53 0.71 -13.93
C ALA A 141 -16.66 0.90 -12.42
N GLU A 142 -17.54 0.15 -11.76
CA GLU A 142 -17.69 0.15 -10.30
C GLU A 142 -16.40 -0.25 -9.59
N THR A 143 -15.77 -1.35 -10.02
CA THR A 143 -14.48 -1.81 -9.48
C THR A 143 -13.39 -0.75 -9.62
N LEU A 144 -13.28 -0.13 -10.80
CA LEU A 144 -12.28 0.92 -11.04
C LEU A 144 -12.58 2.19 -10.23
N SER A 145 -13.86 2.53 -10.02
CA SER A 145 -14.24 3.67 -9.19
C SER A 145 -13.75 3.49 -7.74
N TRP A 146 -13.96 2.32 -7.15
CA TRP A 146 -13.46 2.00 -5.81
C TRP A 146 -11.93 1.88 -5.75
N LEU A 147 -11.30 1.35 -6.79
CA LEU A 147 -9.83 1.35 -6.91
C LEU A 147 -9.28 2.77 -6.87
N MET A 148 -9.82 3.68 -7.71
CA MET A 148 -9.36 5.07 -7.79
C MET A 148 -9.73 5.86 -6.54
N TRP A 149 -10.90 5.60 -5.91
CA TRP A 149 -11.24 6.16 -4.60
C TRP A 149 -10.17 5.84 -3.56
N GLN A 150 -9.72 4.60 -3.49
CA GLN A 150 -8.68 4.21 -2.55
C GLN A 150 -7.33 4.86 -2.89
N MET A 151 -6.96 4.93 -4.15
CA MET A 151 -5.70 5.57 -4.57
C MET A 151 -5.65 7.05 -4.20
N GLY A 152 -6.77 7.76 -4.34
CA GLY A 152 -6.91 9.15 -3.91
C GLY A 152 -7.02 9.33 -2.40
N SER A 153 -7.42 8.29 -1.65
CA SER A 153 -7.66 8.34 -0.20
C SER A 153 -6.42 7.96 0.64
N ALA A 154 -5.56 7.09 0.12
CA ALA A 154 -4.38 6.61 0.84
C ALA A 154 -3.48 7.75 1.39
N PRO A 155 -3.23 8.84 0.64
CA PRO A 155 -2.45 9.97 1.15
C PRO A 155 -3.07 10.65 2.38
N LEU A 156 -4.40 10.67 2.49
CA LEU A 156 -5.10 11.27 3.64
C LEU A 156 -4.91 10.42 4.90
N LEU A 157 -4.88 9.09 4.77
CA LEU A 157 -4.63 8.17 5.88
C LEU A 157 -3.15 8.17 6.28
N GLY A 158 -2.23 8.07 5.33
CA GLY A 158 -0.79 7.97 5.59
C GLY A 158 -0.12 9.32 5.82
N GLY A 159 -0.04 10.14 4.78
CA GLY A 159 0.63 11.44 4.81
C GLY A 159 -0.15 12.50 5.59
N GLY A 160 -1.45 12.32 5.74
CA GLY A 160 -2.31 13.18 6.56
C GLY A 160 -2.39 12.68 8.01
N PHE A 161 -3.38 11.83 8.31
CA PHE A 161 -3.65 11.38 9.68
C PHE A 161 -2.42 10.73 10.33
N GLY A 162 -1.86 9.71 9.71
CA GLY A 162 -0.72 8.97 10.28
C GLY A 162 0.50 9.86 10.54
N HIS A 163 0.78 10.79 9.61
CA HIS A 163 1.88 11.73 9.80
C HIS A 163 1.66 12.64 11.01
N PHE A 164 0.56 13.38 11.05
CA PHE A 164 0.33 14.38 12.08
C PHE A 164 -0.03 13.77 13.44
N TYR A 165 -0.72 12.64 13.46
CA TYR A 165 -1.09 11.95 14.69
C TYR A 165 0.09 11.19 15.32
N ALA A 166 0.83 10.39 14.53
CA ALA A 166 1.86 9.49 15.08
C ALA A 166 3.30 9.99 14.84
N TYR A 167 3.63 10.47 13.64
CA TYR A 167 5.03 10.63 13.21
C TYR A 167 5.60 12.05 13.32
N ALA A 168 4.76 13.08 13.25
CA ALA A 168 5.22 14.46 13.34
C ALA A 168 5.91 14.72 14.69
N PRO A 169 7.04 15.44 14.70
CA PRO A 169 7.80 15.72 15.93
C PRO A 169 7.05 16.67 16.88
N ILE A 170 6.07 17.40 16.35
CA ILE A 170 5.18 18.27 17.12
C ILE A 170 3.71 17.90 16.84
N LYS A 171 2.88 18.01 17.88
CA LYS A 171 1.44 17.78 17.74
C LYS A 171 0.74 19.10 17.43
N ILE A 172 0.07 19.15 16.28
CA ILE A 172 -0.70 20.32 15.82
C ILE A 172 -2.16 19.93 15.83
N GLU A 173 -2.93 20.38 16.83
CA GLU A 173 -4.33 20.01 17.03
C GLU A 173 -5.16 20.21 15.75
N TYR A 174 -5.06 21.35 15.11
CA TYR A 174 -5.79 21.63 13.88
C TYR A 174 -5.51 20.62 12.76
N ALA A 175 -4.25 20.25 12.55
CA ALA A 175 -3.87 19.28 11.53
C ALA A 175 -4.37 17.88 11.87
N ILE A 176 -4.22 17.47 13.13
CA ILE A 176 -4.72 16.17 13.63
C ILE A 176 -6.23 16.09 13.43
N ASN A 177 -6.99 17.09 13.90
CA ASN A 177 -8.46 17.09 13.78
C ASN A 177 -8.91 17.11 12.32
N ARG A 178 -8.25 17.90 11.45
CA ARG A 178 -8.57 17.97 10.02
C ARG A 178 -8.42 16.61 9.33
N PHE A 179 -7.35 15.86 9.63
CA PHE A 179 -7.13 14.56 9.03
C PHE A 179 -7.86 13.42 9.74
N ALA A 180 -8.15 13.53 11.02
CA ALA A 180 -9.04 12.60 11.73
C ALA A 180 -10.46 12.64 11.14
N LEU A 181 -10.98 13.83 10.82
CA LEU A 181 -12.25 13.99 10.11
C LEU A 181 -12.24 13.26 8.77
N GLU A 182 -11.19 13.43 7.96
CA GLU A 182 -11.09 12.72 6.67
C GLU A 182 -10.96 11.20 6.85
N ALA A 183 -10.16 10.75 7.81
CA ALA A 183 -10.04 9.32 8.09
C ALA A 183 -11.41 8.71 8.48
N LYS A 184 -12.13 9.33 9.41
CA LYS A 184 -13.50 8.86 9.78
C LYS A 184 -14.44 8.89 8.58
N ARG A 185 -14.42 9.94 7.75
CA ARG A 185 -15.26 10.01 6.55
C ARG A 185 -14.97 8.87 5.58
N LEU A 186 -13.71 8.49 5.38
CA LEU A 186 -13.34 7.36 4.52
C LEU A 186 -13.83 6.03 5.08
N PHE A 187 -13.72 5.82 6.39
CA PHE A 187 -14.27 4.64 7.06
C PHE A 187 -15.79 4.60 6.97
N ASP A 188 -16.47 5.73 7.13
CA ASP A 188 -17.94 5.81 7.02
C ASP A 188 -18.41 5.48 5.60
N VAL A 189 -17.78 6.03 4.57
CA VAL A 189 -18.06 5.71 3.15
C VAL A 189 -17.92 4.21 2.88
N ALA A 190 -16.82 3.60 3.32
CA ALA A 190 -16.62 2.17 3.18
C ALA A 190 -17.65 1.35 3.97
N ASN A 191 -17.97 1.75 5.20
CA ASN A 191 -18.92 1.07 6.06
C ASN A 191 -20.33 1.08 5.49
N GLN A 192 -20.78 2.21 4.98
CA GLN A 192 -22.11 2.33 4.33
C GLN A 192 -22.19 1.48 3.05
N GLN A 193 -21.13 1.41 2.26
CA GLN A 193 -21.08 0.53 1.09
C GLN A 193 -21.13 -0.94 1.50
N LEU A 194 -20.29 -1.34 2.45
CA LEU A 194 -20.18 -2.72 2.94
C LEU A 194 -21.42 -3.19 3.74
N ALA A 195 -22.28 -2.26 4.16
CA ALA A 195 -23.62 -2.58 4.69
C ALA A 195 -24.57 -3.11 3.60
N ARG A 196 -24.31 -2.80 2.33
CA ARG A 196 -25.18 -3.14 1.19
C ARG A 196 -24.61 -4.29 0.36
N THR A 197 -23.29 -4.44 0.36
CA THR A 197 -22.57 -5.42 -0.46
C THR A 197 -21.55 -6.20 0.38
N ARG A 198 -21.18 -7.38 -0.10
CA ARG A 198 -20.17 -8.20 0.57
C ARG A 198 -18.79 -7.56 0.50
N PHE A 199 -18.42 -6.99 -0.65
CA PHE A 199 -17.15 -6.34 -0.96
C PHE A 199 -17.39 -4.93 -1.51
N LEU A 200 -16.32 -4.13 -1.67
CA LEU A 200 -16.47 -2.72 -2.06
C LEU A 200 -17.16 -2.53 -3.41
N ALA A 201 -16.86 -3.35 -4.41
CA ALA A 201 -17.41 -3.24 -5.75
C ALA A 201 -18.63 -4.17 -5.99
N GLY A 202 -19.24 -4.73 -4.94
CA GLY A 202 -20.38 -5.65 -5.04
C GLY A 202 -20.17 -6.93 -4.24
N ASP A 203 -20.67 -8.07 -4.76
CA ASP A 203 -20.64 -9.34 -4.04
C ASP A 203 -19.40 -10.19 -4.35
N ASP A 204 -18.60 -9.77 -5.33
CA ASP A 204 -17.35 -10.45 -5.68
C ASP A 204 -16.13 -9.66 -5.17
N TYR A 205 -15.15 -10.43 -4.66
CA TYR A 205 -13.82 -9.91 -4.30
C TYR A 205 -13.08 -9.43 -5.56
N THR A 206 -12.53 -8.23 -5.52
CA THR A 206 -11.90 -7.58 -6.67
C THR A 206 -10.59 -6.87 -6.29
N ILE A 207 -9.89 -6.33 -7.29
CA ILE A 207 -8.71 -5.47 -7.07
C ILE A 207 -9.02 -4.21 -6.27
N ALA A 208 -10.27 -3.77 -6.19
CA ALA A 208 -10.67 -2.66 -5.31
C ALA A 208 -10.51 -3.02 -3.84
N ASP A 209 -10.86 -4.25 -3.47
CA ASP A 209 -10.69 -4.76 -2.11
C ASP A 209 -9.21 -4.98 -1.78
N ILE A 210 -8.44 -5.54 -2.72
CA ILE A 210 -6.98 -5.68 -2.56
C ILE A 210 -6.33 -4.32 -2.34
N ALA A 211 -6.77 -3.28 -3.04
CA ALA A 211 -6.23 -1.94 -2.87
C ALA A 211 -6.58 -1.33 -1.51
N ALA A 212 -7.80 -1.51 -1.04
CA ALA A 212 -8.32 -0.85 0.16
C ALA A 212 -7.93 -1.57 1.46
N TRP A 213 -7.88 -2.91 1.43
CA TRP A 213 -7.70 -3.72 2.64
C TRP A 213 -6.41 -3.44 3.41
N PRO A 214 -5.23 -3.29 2.78
CA PRO A 214 -4.01 -3.00 3.53
C PRO A 214 -4.08 -1.68 4.31
N TRP A 215 -4.76 -0.68 3.79
CA TRP A 215 -4.89 0.63 4.44
C TRP A 215 -5.96 0.65 5.52
N LEU A 216 -7.20 0.32 5.17
CA LEU A 216 -8.31 0.33 6.12
C LEU A 216 -8.15 -0.77 7.17
N GLY A 217 -7.72 -1.97 6.76
CA GLY A 217 -7.54 -3.10 7.65
C GLY A 217 -6.41 -2.88 8.67
N MET A 218 -5.27 -2.35 8.23
CA MET A 218 -4.15 -2.03 9.12
C MET A 218 -4.58 -1.04 10.21
N LEU A 219 -5.25 0.04 9.83
CA LEU A 219 -5.70 1.05 10.78
C LEU A 219 -6.82 0.52 11.68
N TYR A 220 -7.79 -0.23 11.13
CA TYR A 220 -8.88 -0.85 11.90
C TYR A 220 -8.38 -1.81 12.99
N ARG A 221 -7.36 -2.62 12.68
CA ARG A 221 -6.77 -3.56 13.63
C ARG A 221 -5.83 -2.92 14.65
N GLY A 222 -5.50 -1.63 14.50
CA GLY A 222 -4.53 -0.95 15.35
C GLY A 222 -3.07 -1.36 15.07
N ASP A 223 -2.77 -1.86 13.86
CA ASP A 223 -1.42 -2.26 13.45
C ASP A 223 -0.52 -1.07 13.11
N ALA A 224 -1.06 0.16 13.06
CA ALA A 224 -0.33 1.38 12.75
C ALA A 224 -0.88 2.60 13.46
N TYR A 225 -0.01 3.63 13.56
CA TYR A 225 -0.32 4.94 14.11
C TYR A 225 -0.71 4.91 15.58
N ASP A 226 0.09 4.20 16.39
CA ASP A 226 -0.09 4.07 17.84
C ASP A 226 -1.52 3.62 18.19
N ASN A 227 -2.24 4.33 19.04
CA ASN A 227 -3.63 4.06 19.39
C ASN A 227 -4.65 4.73 18.44
N GLY A 228 -4.28 4.96 17.17
CA GLY A 228 -5.12 5.63 16.18
C GLY A 228 -6.49 4.97 15.94
N ALA A 229 -6.57 3.65 16.02
CA ALA A 229 -7.83 2.91 15.91
C ALA A 229 -8.82 3.27 17.03
N GLU A 230 -8.34 3.38 18.25
CA GLU A 230 -9.12 3.79 19.42
C GLU A 230 -9.48 5.29 19.33
N PHE A 231 -8.49 6.14 19.01
CA PHE A 231 -8.70 7.57 18.86
C PHE A 231 -9.79 7.91 17.83
N LEU A 232 -9.86 7.15 16.74
CA LEU A 232 -10.89 7.30 15.70
C LEU A 232 -12.17 6.50 15.98
N SER A 233 -12.24 5.75 17.08
CA SER A 233 -13.37 4.83 17.40
C SER A 233 -13.72 3.88 16.26
N LEU A 234 -12.71 3.27 15.61
CA LEU A 234 -12.93 2.49 14.39
C LEU A 234 -13.74 1.22 14.60
N HIS A 235 -13.81 0.70 15.83
CA HIS A 235 -14.68 -0.43 16.20
C HIS A 235 -16.17 -0.20 15.94
N GLU A 236 -16.60 1.07 15.82
CA GLU A 236 -17.99 1.42 15.49
C GLU A 236 -18.37 1.08 14.03
N TYR A 237 -17.39 0.88 13.15
CA TYR A 237 -17.58 0.54 11.74
C TYR A 237 -17.67 -0.99 11.54
N GLU A 238 -18.76 -1.60 12.00
CA GLU A 238 -18.95 -3.06 12.06
C GLU A 238 -18.83 -3.75 10.69
N HIS A 239 -19.35 -3.13 9.62
CA HIS A 239 -19.29 -3.70 8.27
C HIS A 239 -17.85 -3.68 7.71
N VAL A 240 -17.05 -2.67 8.04
CA VAL A 240 -15.61 -2.67 7.76
C VAL A 240 -14.93 -3.78 8.55
N GLY A 241 -15.26 -3.95 9.83
CA GLY A 241 -14.73 -5.03 10.67
C GLY A 241 -15.00 -6.43 10.10
N ARG A 242 -16.23 -6.69 9.66
CA ARG A 242 -16.58 -7.94 8.96
C ARG A 242 -15.72 -8.15 7.72
N TRP A 243 -15.62 -7.14 6.86
CA TRP A 243 -14.86 -7.19 5.62
C TRP A 243 -13.35 -7.37 5.86
N VAL A 244 -12.78 -6.68 6.84
CA VAL A 244 -11.37 -6.82 7.23
C VAL A 244 -11.08 -8.25 7.67
N LYS A 245 -11.94 -8.82 8.51
CA LYS A 245 -11.80 -10.19 9.01
C LYS A 245 -11.94 -11.22 7.89
N GLU A 246 -12.93 -11.06 7.02
CA GLU A 246 -13.19 -11.98 5.92
C GLU A 246 -12.01 -12.06 4.95
N ILE A 247 -11.51 -10.91 4.51
CA ILE A 247 -10.37 -10.83 3.58
C ILE A 247 -9.08 -11.32 4.25
N GLY A 248 -8.89 -11.00 5.53
CA GLY A 248 -7.72 -11.43 6.31
C GLY A 248 -7.55 -12.94 6.43
N GLN A 249 -8.60 -13.74 6.14
CA GLN A 249 -8.55 -15.21 6.14
C GLN A 249 -8.15 -15.81 4.78
N ARG A 250 -8.01 -14.99 3.74
CA ARG A 250 -7.66 -15.49 2.40
C ARG A 250 -6.18 -15.91 2.35
N PRO A 251 -5.85 -17.09 1.81
CA PRO A 251 -4.46 -17.55 1.76
C PRO A 251 -3.49 -16.60 1.06
N GLY A 252 -3.93 -15.97 -0.04
CA GLY A 252 -3.12 -14.97 -0.76
C GLY A 252 -2.87 -13.71 0.09
N VAL A 253 -3.86 -13.26 0.86
CA VAL A 253 -3.72 -12.13 1.78
C VAL A 253 -2.78 -12.45 2.93
N ILE A 254 -2.92 -13.65 3.53
CA ILE A 254 -2.05 -14.11 4.63
C ILE A 254 -0.59 -14.11 4.19
N ARG A 255 -0.28 -14.69 3.03
CA ARG A 255 1.09 -14.72 2.52
C ARG A 255 1.56 -13.34 2.04
N GLY A 256 0.77 -12.67 1.22
CA GLY A 256 1.16 -11.39 0.62
C GLY A 256 1.54 -10.30 1.63
N ARG A 257 0.84 -10.25 2.80
CA ARG A 257 1.17 -9.30 3.88
C ARG A 257 2.51 -9.55 4.57
N LEU A 258 3.08 -10.75 4.41
CA LEU A 258 4.34 -11.15 5.03
C LEU A 258 5.55 -10.88 4.13
N VAL A 259 5.36 -10.59 2.84
CA VAL A 259 6.44 -10.29 1.90
C VAL A 259 6.99 -8.90 2.12
N ASN A 260 8.32 -8.75 2.07
CA ASN A 260 9.08 -7.52 2.34
C ASN A 260 8.73 -6.91 3.71
N SER A 261 8.43 -7.74 4.69
CA SER A 261 7.96 -7.35 6.01
C SER A 261 8.93 -7.76 7.11
N ALA A 262 9.14 -6.89 8.09
CA ALA A 262 9.98 -7.19 9.25
C ALA A 262 9.47 -8.37 10.11
N LYS A 263 8.17 -8.68 10.05
CA LYS A 263 7.55 -9.83 10.74
C LYS A 263 7.41 -11.06 9.84
N GLY A 264 7.82 -10.98 8.58
CA GLY A 264 7.69 -12.03 7.58
C GLY A 264 9.01 -12.33 6.88
N ILE A 265 8.97 -12.37 5.55
CA ILE A 265 10.15 -12.60 4.71
C ILE A 265 10.67 -11.28 4.13
N THR A 266 11.97 -11.09 4.19
CA THR A 266 12.63 -9.87 3.69
C THR A 266 12.50 -9.77 2.17
N GLU A 267 12.81 -10.85 1.47
CA GLU A 267 12.69 -10.98 0.01
C GLU A 267 12.01 -12.29 -0.33
N ARG A 268 11.22 -12.29 -1.40
CA ARG A 268 10.51 -13.47 -1.85
C ARG A 268 10.96 -13.83 -3.26
N HIS A 269 11.43 -15.07 -3.44
CA HIS A 269 11.85 -15.61 -4.73
C HIS A 269 11.12 -16.92 -5.08
N SER A 270 10.44 -17.53 -4.10
CA SER A 270 9.65 -18.74 -4.32
C SER A 270 8.68 -18.99 -3.16
N ALA A 271 7.76 -19.94 -3.33
CA ALA A 271 6.90 -20.42 -2.25
C ALA A 271 7.69 -21.05 -1.08
N ALA A 272 8.93 -21.50 -1.31
CA ALA A 272 9.77 -22.10 -0.27
C ALA A 272 10.21 -21.08 0.79
N ASP A 273 10.24 -19.81 0.46
CA ASP A 273 10.66 -18.74 1.40
C ASP A 273 9.71 -18.62 2.60
N PHE A 274 8.45 -19.06 2.45
CA PHE A 274 7.48 -19.08 3.55
C PHE A 274 7.67 -20.27 4.52
N VAL A 275 8.42 -21.32 4.12
CA VAL A 275 8.56 -22.55 4.94
C VAL A 275 9.33 -22.28 6.25
N ALA A 276 10.23 -21.29 6.24
CA ALA A 276 11.02 -20.93 7.42
C ALA A 276 10.27 -20.03 8.42
N LEU A 277 9.06 -19.58 8.08
CA LEU A 277 8.28 -18.73 8.97
C LEU A 277 7.61 -19.55 10.10
N ASP A 278 7.38 -18.86 11.23
CA ASP A 278 6.53 -19.39 12.28
C ASP A 278 5.13 -19.73 11.70
N PRO A 279 4.64 -20.97 11.85
CA PRO A 279 3.31 -21.36 11.36
C PRO A 279 2.16 -20.48 11.89
N GLU A 280 2.33 -19.83 13.04
CA GLU A 280 1.31 -18.92 13.59
C GLU A 280 1.13 -17.67 12.69
N LEU A 281 2.18 -17.21 12.01
CA LEU A 281 2.09 -16.09 11.07
C LEU A 281 1.28 -16.43 9.81
N LEU A 282 1.20 -17.72 9.48
CA LEU A 282 0.43 -18.23 8.34
C LEU A 282 -1.03 -18.56 8.70
N LYS A 283 -1.45 -18.32 9.92
CA LYS A 283 -2.87 -18.29 10.32
C LYS A 283 -3.46 -16.93 9.98
N GLY A 284 -4.73 -16.87 9.62
CA GLY A 284 -5.42 -15.64 9.21
C GLY A 284 -5.31 -14.50 10.24
N ALA A 285 -5.42 -13.29 9.76
CA ALA A 285 -5.38 -12.05 10.56
C ALA A 285 -6.78 -11.65 11.04
#